data_a9506dc6fbb956ef946bc64120cca793
#
_entry.id   a9506dc6fbb956ef946bc64120cca793
#
_cell.length_a   1.000
_cell.length_b   1.000
_cell.length_c   1.000
_cell.angle_alpha   90.00
_cell.angle_beta   90.00
_cell.angle_gamma   90.00
#
_symmetry.space_group_name_H-M   'P 1'
#
loop_
_entity.id
_entity.type
_entity.pdbx_description
1 polymer ?
#
loop_
_entity_poly.entity_id
_entity_poly.type
_entity_poly.pdbx_seq_one_letter_code
_entity_poly.pdbx_strand_id
1 'polypeptide(L)'
;MSWTKKRERLHEAAVSTIRAISKNKKISSNTGLSQRPPTSNHVALPNVPRSFKDLNKWRGESDFQAFWHLFHKKSKDFQLTLPARMIFNELEIARVELLGSSKYLGSERNISEYTNSRSNELEDEKSLNFLSYGANLWLKEFMNFDLSENSKNIISKFIKKYKIYA
;
A
#
# COMPACT_ATOMS: atom_id res chain seq x y z
N MET A 1 -27.16 -12.37 12.33
CA MET A 1 -26.84 -11.56 11.12
C MET A 1 -26.03 -12.43 10.16
N SER A 2 -26.46 -12.52 8.88
CA SER A 2 -25.74 -13.31 7.87
C SER A 2 -24.35 -12.72 7.59
N TRP A 3 -23.41 -13.58 7.13
CA TRP A 3 -22.07 -13.14 6.74
C TRP A 3 -22.11 -12.05 5.65
N THR A 4 -23.01 -12.16 4.69
CA THR A 4 -23.20 -11.18 3.62
C THR A 4 -23.47 -9.78 4.18
N LYS A 5 -24.42 -9.64 5.11
CA LYS A 5 -24.71 -8.36 5.76
C LYS A 5 -23.53 -7.80 6.56
N LYS A 6 -22.75 -8.68 7.25
CA LYS A 6 -21.53 -8.24 7.95
C LYS A 6 -20.49 -7.69 6.99
N ARG A 7 -20.28 -8.38 5.86
CA ARG A 7 -19.34 -7.96 4.82
C ARG A 7 -19.70 -6.61 4.22
N GLU A 8 -20.95 -6.41 3.87
CA GLU A 8 -21.46 -5.13 3.35
C GLU A 8 -21.19 -3.99 4.33
N ARG A 9 -21.54 -4.17 5.61
CA ARG A 9 -21.29 -3.15 6.64
C ARG A 9 -19.81 -2.83 6.83
N LEU A 10 -18.92 -3.84 6.80
CA LEU A 10 -17.48 -3.61 6.90
C LEU A 10 -16.95 -2.85 5.69
N HIS A 11 -17.43 -3.18 4.49
CA HIS A 11 -17.07 -2.46 3.27
C HIS A 11 -17.55 -0.99 3.34
N GLU A 12 -18.79 -0.74 3.70
CA GLU A 12 -19.36 0.61 3.88
C GLU A 12 -18.59 1.43 4.93
N ALA A 13 -18.24 0.79 6.06
CA ALA A 13 -17.43 1.44 7.10
C ALA A 13 -16.03 1.82 6.57
N ALA A 14 -15.36 0.94 5.81
CA ALA A 14 -14.08 1.24 5.21
C ALA A 14 -14.18 2.41 4.23
N VAL A 15 -15.18 2.43 3.35
CA VAL A 15 -15.40 3.53 2.40
C VAL A 15 -15.69 4.85 3.13
N SER A 16 -16.48 4.80 4.20
CA SER A 16 -16.75 5.98 5.02
C SER A 16 -15.48 6.50 5.70
N THR A 17 -14.61 5.60 6.16
CA THR A 17 -13.30 5.95 6.72
C THR A 17 -12.40 6.57 5.66
N ILE A 18 -12.34 6.01 4.44
CA ILE A 18 -11.57 6.59 3.32
C ILE A 18 -12.05 8.02 3.04
N ARG A 19 -13.35 8.25 2.95
CA ARG A 19 -13.92 9.59 2.73
C ARG A 19 -13.57 10.58 3.85
N ALA A 20 -13.63 10.12 5.09
CA ALA A 20 -13.34 10.94 6.26
C ALA A 20 -11.85 11.33 6.34
N ILE A 21 -10.95 10.37 6.17
CA ILE A 21 -9.49 10.59 6.22
C ILE A 21 -9.05 11.47 5.05
N SER A 22 -9.48 11.13 3.83
CA SER A 22 -9.11 11.87 2.62
C SER A 22 -9.78 13.25 2.51
N LYS A 23 -10.78 13.53 3.36
CA LYS A 23 -11.64 14.74 3.28
C LYS A 23 -12.33 14.89 1.91
N ASN A 24 -12.54 13.77 1.21
CA ASN A 24 -13.12 13.73 -0.11
C ASN A 24 -14.42 12.91 -0.14
N LYS A 25 -15.56 13.62 -0.05
CA LYS A 25 -16.89 13.01 -0.09
C LYS A 25 -17.28 12.44 -1.47
N LYS A 26 -16.56 12.80 -2.54
CA LYS A 26 -16.85 12.34 -3.90
C LYS A 26 -16.27 10.97 -4.22
N ILE A 27 -15.56 10.34 -3.28
CA ILE A 27 -15.02 9.00 -3.48
C ILE A 27 -16.19 8.02 -3.64
N SER A 28 -16.24 7.35 -4.78
CA SER A 28 -17.09 6.20 -5.05
C SER A 28 -16.32 4.90 -4.83
N SER A 29 -17.04 3.79 -4.61
CA SER A 29 -16.38 2.52 -4.37
C SER A 29 -17.15 1.34 -4.95
N ASN A 30 -16.42 0.29 -5.27
CA ASN A 30 -16.96 -1.04 -5.53
C ASN A 30 -16.07 -2.11 -4.89
N THR A 31 -16.54 -3.34 -4.95
CA THR A 31 -15.70 -4.51 -4.64
C THR A 31 -14.96 -4.94 -5.90
N GLY A 32 -13.64 -5.09 -5.80
CA GLY A 32 -12.80 -5.47 -6.93
C GLY A 32 -11.31 -5.47 -6.57
N LEU A 33 -10.46 -5.63 -7.57
CA LEU A 33 -9.02 -5.49 -7.40
C LEU A 33 -8.65 -4.03 -7.18
N SER A 34 -7.89 -3.77 -6.14
CA SER A 34 -7.40 -2.42 -5.84
C SER A 34 -6.38 -1.98 -6.88
N GLN A 35 -6.53 -0.75 -7.32
CA GLN A 35 -5.53 -0.10 -8.16
C GLN A 35 -4.48 0.61 -7.30
N ARG A 36 -3.21 0.33 -7.54
CA ARG A 36 -2.08 0.95 -6.82
C ARG A 36 -1.05 1.49 -7.82
N PRO A 37 -0.82 2.79 -7.86
CA PRO A 37 -1.57 3.82 -7.15
C PRO A 37 -2.96 4.06 -7.74
N PRO A 38 -3.93 4.61 -6.97
CA PRO A 38 -5.22 5.03 -7.50
C PRO A 38 -5.06 6.14 -8.54
N THR A 39 -5.84 6.08 -9.61
CA THR A 39 -5.80 7.08 -10.70
C THR A 39 -7.02 8.00 -10.73
N SER A 40 -8.04 7.71 -9.92
CA SER A 40 -9.29 8.44 -9.88
C SER A 40 -9.91 8.47 -8.48
N ASN A 41 -11.01 9.20 -8.33
CA ASN A 41 -11.83 9.17 -7.11
C ASN A 41 -12.64 7.87 -6.94
N HIS A 42 -12.42 6.88 -7.78
CA HIS A 42 -13.06 5.56 -7.64
C HIS A 42 -12.10 4.60 -6.95
N VAL A 43 -12.54 4.01 -5.84
CA VAL A 43 -11.77 3.06 -5.04
C VAL A 43 -12.37 1.67 -5.18
N ALA A 44 -11.59 0.73 -5.68
CA ALA A 44 -11.92 -0.69 -5.61
C ALA A 44 -11.25 -1.29 -4.38
N LEU A 45 -12.02 -1.99 -3.54
CA LEU A 45 -11.49 -2.76 -2.41
C LEU A 45 -11.73 -4.25 -2.64
N PRO A 46 -10.78 -5.12 -2.28
CA PRO A 46 -10.99 -6.56 -2.32
C PRO A 46 -12.19 -6.97 -1.46
N ASN A 47 -12.71 -8.17 -1.69
CA ASN A 47 -13.73 -8.72 -0.81
C ASN A 47 -13.25 -8.75 0.64
N VAL A 48 -14.11 -8.35 1.56
CA VAL A 48 -13.82 -8.45 2.99
C VAL A 48 -13.53 -9.90 3.35
N PRO A 49 -12.37 -10.21 3.94
CA PRO A 49 -11.99 -11.57 4.26
C PRO A 49 -12.86 -12.15 5.38
N ARG A 50 -13.03 -13.47 5.38
CA ARG A 50 -13.75 -14.18 6.45
C ARG A 50 -12.89 -14.36 7.69
N SER A 51 -11.58 -14.43 7.53
CA SER A 51 -10.62 -14.64 8.58
C SER A 51 -10.22 -13.32 9.25
N PHE A 52 -10.20 -13.30 10.58
CA PHE A 52 -9.62 -12.17 11.33
C PHE A 52 -8.12 -11.96 11.02
N LYS A 53 -7.41 -13.03 10.69
CA LYS A 53 -5.98 -12.97 10.33
C LYS A 53 -5.75 -12.08 9.09
N ASP A 54 -6.65 -12.14 8.13
CA ASP A 54 -6.52 -11.39 6.88
C ASP A 54 -7.14 -9.99 6.95
N LEU A 55 -7.82 -9.68 8.06
CA LEU A 55 -8.54 -8.41 8.19
C LEU A 55 -7.59 -7.20 8.24
N ASN A 56 -6.44 -7.33 8.91
CA ASN A 56 -5.46 -6.24 8.95
C ASN A 56 -4.84 -5.98 7.57
N LYS A 57 -4.52 -7.04 6.83
CA LYS A 57 -4.09 -6.91 5.42
C LYS A 57 -5.14 -6.16 4.59
N TRP A 58 -6.41 -6.54 4.69
CA TRP A 58 -7.52 -5.88 4.00
C TRP A 58 -7.68 -4.42 4.42
N ARG A 59 -7.54 -4.13 5.72
CA ARG A 59 -7.53 -2.76 6.23
C ARG A 59 -6.35 -1.96 5.73
N GLY A 60 -5.16 -2.56 5.65
CA GLY A 60 -3.98 -1.91 5.09
C GLY A 60 -4.20 -1.42 3.65
N GLU A 61 -4.89 -2.22 2.83
CA GLU A 61 -5.30 -1.78 1.50
C GLU A 61 -6.26 -0.57 1.55
N SER A 62 -7.26 -0.63 2.43
CA SER A 62 -8.21 0.47 2.63
C SER A 62 -7.53 1.74 3.16
N ASP A 63 -6.64 1.60 4.15
CA ASP A 63 -5.91 2.71 4.75
C ASP A 63 -5.00 3.38 3.71
N PHE A 64 -4.31 2.60 2.88
CA PHE A 64 -3.52 3.13 1.77
C PHE A 64 -4.35 3.98 0.81
N GLN A 65 -5.55 3.53 0.41
CA GLN A 65 -6.43 4.30 -0.47
C GLN A 65 -6.78 5.67 0.16
N ALA A 66 -7.07 5.69 1.47
CA ALA A 66 -7.34 6.92 2.19
C ALA A 66 -6.12 7.86 2.23
N PHE A 67 -4.95 7.31 2.50
CA PHE A 67 -3.69 8.06 2.59
C PHE A 67 -3.25 8.60 1.24
N TRP A 68 -3.43 7.81 0.18
CA TRP A 68 -3.14 8.28 -1.18
C TRP A 68 -3.93 9.54 -1.51
N HIS A 69 -5.24 9.51 -1.31
CA HIS A 69 -6.10 10.65 -1.57
C HIS A 69 -5.84 11.87 -0.66
N LEU A 70 -5.24 11.66 0.50
CA LEU A 70 -4.89 12.74 1.43
C LEU A 70 -3.51 13.35 1.15
N PHE A 71 -2.50 12.50 0.90
CA PHE A 71 -1.09 12.90 0.90
C PHE A 71 -0.44 12.95 -0.48
N HIS A 72 -0.99 12.24 -1.47
CA HIS A 72 -0.44 12.29 -2.82
C HIS A 72 -0.75 13.65 -3.46
N LYS A 73 0.30 14.29 -3.96
CA LYS A 73 0.18 15.50 -4.77
C LYS A 73 0.64 15.16 -6.19
N LYS A 74 -0.16 15.50 -7.19
CA LYS A 74 0.26 15.36 -8.59
C LYS A 74 1.61 16.03 -8.77
N SER A 75 2.62 15.26 -9.12
CA SER A 75 3.91 15.76 -9.56
C SER A 75 3.78 16.29 -10.99
N LYS A 76 4.74 17.14 -11.39
CA LYS A 76 4.91 17.48 -12.81
C LYS A 76 5.17 16.20 -13.59
N ASP A 77 4.57 16.08 -14.77
CA ASP A 77 4.86 14.97 -15.68
C ASP A 77 6.34 15.01 -16.07
N PHE A 78 7.12 14.10 -15.45
CA PHE A 78 8.48 13.83 -15.90
C PHE A 78 8.42 12.76 -16.98
N GLN A 79 9.16 12.97 -18.07
CA GLN A 79 9.37 11.93 -19.08
C GLN A 79 10.34 10.88 -18.51
N LEU A 80 9.81 9.95 -17.73
CA LEU A 80 10.58 8.88 -17.13
C LEU A 80 10.51 7.62 -18.00
N THR A 81 11.62 6.87 -18.05
CA THR A 81 11.61 5.50 -18.56
C THR A 81 10.69 4.62 -17.71
N LEU A 82 10.23 3.50 -18.26
CA LEU A 82 9.34 2.59 -17.52
C LEU A 82 9.93 2.15 -16.16
N PRO A 83 11.19 1.68 -16.06
CA PRO A 83 11.76 1.32 -14.76
C PRO A 83 11.81 2.50 -13.78
N ALA A 84 12.22 3.68 -14.22
CA ALA A 84 12.28 4.87 -13.37
C ALA A 84 10.88 5.28 -12.87
N ARG A 85 9.86 5.17 -13.70
CA ARG A 85 8.47 5.44 -13.31
C ARG A 85 7.96 4.44 -12.28
N MET A 86 8.30 3.16 -12.44
CA MET A 86 7.91 2.12 -11.47
C MET A 86 8.56 2.36 -10.11
N ILE A 87 9.85 2.68 -10.08
CA ILE A 87 10.57 3.03 -8.84
C ILE A 87 9.95 4.28 -8.20
N PHE A 88 9.73 5.34 -8.98
CA PHE A 88 9.12 6.58 -8.49
C PHE A 88 7.74 6.32 -7.86
N ASN A 89 6.89 5.54 -8.52
CA ASN A 89 5.58 5.19 -8.00
C ASN A 89 5.65 4.41 -6.69
N GLU A 90 6.55 3.43 -6.58
CA GLU A 90 6.70 2.64 -5.36
C GLU A 90 7.32 3.43 -4.22
N LEU A 91 8.24 4.36 -4.48
CA LEU A 91 8.75 5.30 -3.46
C LEU A 91 7.65 6.26 -2.98
N GLU A 92 6.80 6.75 -3.89
CA GLU A 92 5.66 7.59 -3.53
C GLU A 92 4.61 6.82 -2.72
N ILE A 93 4.35 5.56 -3.06
CA ILE A 93 3.50 4.66 -2.26
C ILE A 93 4.08 4.51 -0.85
N ALA A 94 5.37 4.20 -0.72
CA ALA A 94 6.03 4.08 0.59
C ALA A 94 5.94 5.38 1.39
N ARG A 95 6.20 6.54 0.77
CA ARG A 95 6.09 7.84 1.42
C ARG A 95 4.68 8.10 1.96
N VAL A 96 3.67 7.82 1.16
CA VAL A 96 2.26 8.01 1.55
C VAL A 96 1.88 7.08 2.70
N GLU A 97 2.29 5.82 2.64
CA GLU A 97 2.04 4.83 3.71
C GLU A 97 2.74 5.23 5.03
N LEU A 98 3.99 5.66 4.97
CA LEU A 98 4.74 6.14 6.13
C LEU A 98 4.08 7.37 6.78
N LEU A 99 3.68 8.36 5.99
CA LEU A 99 2.98 9.55 6.49
C LEU A 99 1.63 9.19 7.11
N GLY A 100 0.88 8.29 6.50
CA GLY A 100 -0.39 7.83 7.02
C GLY A 100 -0.23 7.07 8.33
N SER A 101 0.71 6.14 8.40
CA SER A 101 1.00 5.34 9.58
C SER A 101 1.46 6.19 10.76
N SER A 102 2.27 7.23 10.52
CA SER A 102 2.70 8.15 11.58
C SER A 102 1.58 9.04 12.11
N LYS A 103 0.57 9.33 11.29
CA LYS A 103 -0.52 10.26 11.63
C LYS A 103 -1.75 9.58 12.22
N TYR A 104 -2.05 8.35 11.81
CA TYR A 104 -3.26 7.63 12.19
C TYR A 104 -2.91 6.38 12.99
N LEU A 105 -3.15 6.43 14.31
CA LEU A 105 -2.90 5.31 15.22
C LEU A 105 -3.61 4.04 14.76
N GLY A 106 -2.90 2.92 14.80
CA GLY A 106 -3.41 1.60 14.41
C GLY A 106 -3.31 1.26 12.93
N SER A 107 -3.08 2.24 12.05
CA SER A 107 -2.87 1.98 10.63
C SER A 107 -1.48 1.40 10.32
N GLU A 108 -0.49 1.67 11.15
CA GLU A 108 0.87 1.11 10.99
C GLU A 108 0.84 -0.42 10.92
N ARG A 109 0.14 -1.06 11.86
CA ARG A 109 -0.03 -2.51 11.86
C ARG A 109 -0.72 -3.00 10.59
N ASN A 110 -1.76 -2.32 10.13
CA ASN A 110 -2.49 -2.69 8.93
C ASN A 110 -1.60 -2.60 7.68
N ILE A 111 -0.84 -1.51 7.56
CA ILE A 111 0.12 -1.30 6.46
C ILE A 111 1.27 -2.31 6.53
N SER A 112 1.78 -2.63 7.74
CA SER A 112 2.82 -3.64 7.93
C SER A 112 2.34 -5.02 7.45
N GLU A 113 1.15 -5.48 7.85
CA GLU A 113 0.57 -6.75 7.41
C GLU A 113 0.36 -6.79 5.88
N TYR A 114 -0.10 -5.69 5.29
CA TYR A 114 -0.23 -5.59 3.84
C TYR A 114 1.14 -5.66 3.14
N THR A 115 2.13 -4.92 3.64
CA THR A 115 3.51 -4.93 3.12
C THR A 115 4.12 -6.33 3.18
N ASN A 116 3.96 -7.02 4.32
CA ASN A 116 4.46 -8.38 4.51
C ASN A 116 3.80 -9.37 3.53
N SER A 117 2.49 -9.22 3.28
CA SER A 117 1.81 -10.04 2.27
C SER A 117 2.37 -9.81 0.87
N ARG A 118 2.61 -8.58 0.46
CA ARG A 118 3.24 -8.26 -0.84
C ARG A 118 4.64 -8.86 -0.95
N SER A 119 5.42 -8.81 0.12
CA SER A 119 6.76 -9.40 0.17
C SER A 119 6.74 -10.92 -0.03
N ASN A 120 5.72 -11.60 0.49
CA ASN A 120 5.55 -13.05 0.31
C ASN A 120 5.09 -13.44 -1.09
N GLU A 121 4.50 -12.53 -1.85
CA GLU A 121 4.04 -12.73 -3.22
C GLU A 121 5.12 -12.41 -4.27
N LEU A 122 6.27 -11.88 -3.85
CA LEU A 122 7.35 -11.48 -4.75
C LEU A 122 8.27 -12.66 -5.05
N GLU A 123 8.12 -13.28 -6.22
CA GLU A 123 8.81 -14.50 -6.59
C GLU A 123 10.07 -14.29 -7.44
N ASP A 124 10.07 -13.30 -8.35
CA ASP A 124 11.13 -13.11 -9.34
C ASP A 124 12.06 -11.95 -9.03
N GLU A 125 13.29 -12.26 -8.58
CA GLU A 125 14.34 -11.29 -8.28
C GLU A 125 14.88 -10.54 -9.51
N LYS A 126 14.58 -11.00 -10.72
CA LYS A 126 15.01 -10.36 -11.97
C LYS A 126 13.97 -9.40 -12.54
N SER A 127 12.78 -9.40 -11.97
CA SER A 127 11.66 -8.59 -12.46
C SER A 127 11.82 -7.10 -12.15
N LEU A 128 11.17 -6.26 -12.94
CA LEU A 128 11.01 -4.84 -12.62
C LEU A 128 10.20 -4.63 -11.33
N ASN A 129 9.33 -5.57 -10.99
CA ASN A 129 8.59 -5.54 -9.72
C ASN A 129 9.53 -5.70 -8.53
N PHE A 130 10.54 -6.58 -8.62
CA PHE A 130 11.55 -6.70 -7.57
C PHE A 130 12.34 -5.40 -7.40
N LEU A 131 12.76 -4.76 -8.50
CA LEU A 131 13.48 -3.51 -8.47
C LEU A 131 12.65 -2.39 -7.82
N SER A 132 11.43 -2.19 -8.28
CA SER A 132 10.59 -1.09 -7.81
C SER A 132 10.09 -1.32 -6.39
N TYR A 133 9.66 -2.53 -6.05
CA TYR A 133 9.20 -2.87 -4.70
C TYR A 133 10.35 -2.94 -3.69
N GLY A 134 11.53 -3.38 -4.13
CA GLY A 134 12.76 -3.30 -3.31
C GLY A 134 13.07 -1.87 -2.88
N ALA A 135 12.88 -0.89 -3.75
CA ALA A 135 13.02 0.53 -3.41
C ALA A 135 11.97 1.00 -2.39
N ASN A 136 10.71 0.54 -2.49
CA ASN A 136 9.67 0.82 -1.50
C ASN A 136 10.07 0.31 -0.10
N LEU A 137 10.48 -0.96 -0.02
CA LEU A 137 10.90 -1.58 1.23
C LEU A 137 12.15 -0.91 1.81
N TRP A 138 13.12 -0.58 0.97
CA TRP A 138 14.33 0.13 1.39
C TRP A 138 14.01 1.48 2.03
N LEU A 139 13.11 2.28 1.44
CA LEU A 139 12.68 3.55 2.03
C LEU A 139 11.97 3.33 3.38
N LYS A 140 11.14 2.31 3.50
CA LYS A 140 10.46 1.97 4.76
C LYS A 140 11.45 1.57 5.86
N GLU A 141 12.46 0.75 5.53
CA GLU A 141 13.52 0.38 6.47
C GLU A 141 14.33 1.60 6.90
N PHE A 142 14.71 2.46 5.96
CA PHE A 142 15.43 3.71 6.25
C PHE A 142 14.65 4.61 7.21
N MET A 143 13.32 4.59 7.14
CA MET A 143 12.42 5.33 8.03
C MET A 143 12.02 4.54 9.30
N ASN A 144 12.70 3.45 9.61
CA ASN A 144 12.46 2.58 10.78
C ASN A 144 11.03 2.00 10.85
N PHE A 145 10.41 1.73 9.71
CA PHE A 145 9.11 1.07 9.66
C PHE A 145 9.25 -0.41 10.00
N ASP A 146 8.29 -0.97 10.75
CA ASP A 146 8.32 -2.38 11.16
C ASP A 146 8.10 -3.31 9.97
N LEU A 147 9.13 -4.08 9.62
CA LEU A 147 9.18 -4.98 8.48
C LEU A 147 9.47 -6.42 8.92
N SER A 148 8.85 -7.37 8.25
CA SER A 148 9.12 -8.80 8.45
C SER A 148 10.54 -9.19 8.01
N GLU A 149 11.02 -10.33 8.50
CA GLU A 149 12.32 -10.89 8.10
C GLU A 149 12.39 -11.15 6.58
N ASN A 150 11.28 -11.56 5.96
CA ASN A 150 11.24 -11.73 4.51
C ASN A 150 11.41 -10.39 3.77
N SER A 151 10.76 -9.32 4.24
CA SER A 151 10.95 -7.97 3.68
C SER A 151 12.40 -7.50 3.81
N LYS A 152 13.04 -7.72 4.97
CA LYS A 152 14.47 -7.40 5.19
C LYS A 152 15.40 -8.21 4.30
N ASN A 153 15.09 -9.48 4.05
CA ASN A 153 15.83 -10.31 3.11
C ASN A 153 15.75 -9.78 1.67
N ILE A 154 14.55 -9.33 1.24
CA ILE A 154 14.38 -8.67 -0.06
C ILE A 154 15.24 -7.40 -0.14
N ILE A 155 15.26 -6.57 0.90
CA ILE A 155 16.08 -5.35 0.96
C ILE A 155 17.57 -5.69 0.82
N SER A 156 18.07 -6.68 1.56
CA SER A 156 19.46 -7.12 1.49
C SER A 156 19.86 -7.55 0.07
N LYS A 157 19.00 -8.31 -0.60
CA LYS A 157 19.21 -8.72 -2.00
C LYS A 157 19.14 -7.52 -2.96
N PHE A 158 18.21 -6.59 -2.74
CA PHE A 158 18.06 -5.37 -3.51
C PHE A 158 19.31 -4.50 -3.43
N ILE A 159 19.79 -4.21 -2.21
CA ILE A 159 21.01 -3.42 -1.98
C ILE A 159 22.22 -4.05 -2.67
N LYS A 160 22.42 -5.36 -2.46
CA LYS A 160 23.52 -6.10 -3.08
C LYS A 160 23.47 -6.06 -4.59
N LYS A 161 22.30 -6.30 -5.18
CA LYS A 161 22.12 -6.39 -6.63
C LYS A 161 22.33 -5.04 -7.33
N TYR A 162 21.81 -3.96 -6.76
CA TYR A 162 21.86 -2.63 -7.37
C TYR A 162 22.97 -1.73 -6.81
N LYS A 163 23.85 -2.29 -5.94
CA LYS A 163 25.00 -1.58 -5.35
C LYS A 163 24.60 -0.25 -4.70
N ILE A 164 23.51 -0.27 -3.94
CA ILE A 164 23.04 0.90 -3.22
C ILE A 164 23.88 1.00 -1.94
N TYR A 165 24.63 2.08 -1.82
CA TYR A 165 25.41 2.39 -0.62
C TYR A 165 24.63 3.42 0.20
N ALA A 166 24.36 3.09 1.46
CA ALA A 166 23.74 4.00 2.42
C ALA A 166 24.79 4.86 3.12
#